data_c00da5a2b9c99f1e0a43cdf5ccb22972
#
_entry.id   c00da5a2b9c99f1e0a43cdf5ccb22972
#
_cell.length_a   1.000
_cell.length_b   1.000
_cell.length_c   1.000
_cell.angle_alpha   90.00
_cell.angle_beta   90.00
_cell.angle_gamma   90.00
#
_symmetry.space_group_name_H-M   'P 1'
#
loop_
_entity.id
_entity.type
_entity.pdbx_description
1 polymer ?
#
loop_
_entity_poly.entity_id
_entity_poly.type
_entity_poly.pdbx_seq_one_letter_code
_entity_poly.pdbx_strand_id
1 'polypeptide(L)'
;PTEPINSGNGMINNDFLTNTYVDANLRSNHIDAGVRFEYMQQPMPGFEPNFRGWGVPYGYVKYHDKKLEATAGTFYEQFGSGFILRTYEERSLGIDNSLLGAKVVLKPIEGVQLKALSGVQRTYWRWEKNIIYGADLEIGLEQFIKRMKEHNTYLTLGASWVHKHEKEELIMVDATHKLNLPAGVNAMDFRARLQTGGLNILAAYAVKGQDPNYDNKYIYKQGNVAMLSASYSQKGLSALIQAKRSDNMTFCSQRKVHGTAAY
;
A
#
# COMPACT_ATOMS: atom_id res chain seq x y z
N PRO A 1 37.44 -7.56 19.63
CA PRO A 1 36.80 -6.31 19.27
C PRO A 1 36.26 -6.48 17.85
N THR A 2 34.93 -6.51 17.75
CA THR A 2 34.24 -6.53 16.46
C THR A 2 34.44 -5.17 15.80
N GLU A 3 34.81 -5.17 14.52
CA GLU A 3 34.89 -3.93 13.75
C GLU A 3 33.54 -3.22 13.74
N PRO A 4 33.50 -1.88 13.82
CA PRO A 4 32.24 -1.15 13.79
C PRO A 4 31.52 -1.37 12.45
N ILE A 5 30.25 -1.73 12.52
CA ILE A 5 29.40 -1.92 11.33
C ILE A 5 29.04 -0.54 10.79
N ASN A 6 29.50 -0.23 9.59
CA ASN A 6 29.10 0.99 8.88
C ASN A 6 27.72 0.77 8.24
N SER A 7 26.69 1.38 8.81
CA SER A 7 25.31 1.29 8.31
C SER A 7 24.97 2.33 7.21
N GLY A 8 25.97 3.02 6.66
CA GLY A 8 25.76 4.12 5.73
C GLY A 8 25.36 5.46 6.38
N ASN A 9 24.91 5.44 7.62
CA ASN A 9 24.46 6.61 8.40
C ASN A 9 25.30 6.86 9.66
N GLY A 10 26.51 6.33 9.72
CA GLY A 10 27.42 6.44 10.84
C GLY A 10 27.91 5.08 11.35
N MET A 11 28.96 5.09 12.15
CA MET A 11 29.49 3.88 12.77
C MET A 11 28.62 3.44 13.95
N ILE A 12 28.11 2.22 13.90
CA ILE A 12 27.42 1.59 15.02
C ILE A 12 28.49 0.96 15.91
N ASN A 13 28.76 1.57 17.04
CA ASN A 13 29.74 1.11 18.01
C ASN A 13 29.05 0.36 19.18
N ASN A 14 28.28 -0.68 18.85
CA ASN A 14 27.58 -1.51 19.82
C ASN A 14 27.70 -2.99 19.44
N ASP A 15 28.08 -3.81 20.40
CA ASP A 15 28.20 -5.25 20.20
C ASP A 15 26.85 -5.98 20.15
N PHE A 16 25.77 -5.29 20.43
CA PHE A 16 24.43 -5.87 20.48
C PHE A 16 23.39 -5.02 19.72
N LEU A 17 22.93 -5.59 18.63
CA LEU A 17 21.86 -5.03 17.81
C LEU A 17 20.59 -5.87 18.03
N THR A 18 19.44 -5.22 18.21
CA THR A 18 18.20 -5.97 18.40
C THR A 18 17.01 -5.26 17.77
N ASN A 19 16.20 -6.05 17.05
CA ASN A 19 14.84 -5.72 16.65
C ASN A 19 13.92 -6.76 17.29
N THR A 20 13.13 -6.34 18.28
CA THR A 20 12.25 -7.21 19.06
C THR A 20 10.81 -6.87 18.75
N TYR A 21 10.01 -7.90 18.49
CA TYR A 21 8.57 -7.81 18.25
C TYR A 21 7.84 -8.77 19.17
N VAL A 22 6.82 -8.28 19.85
CA VAL A 22 5.92 -9.10 20.66
C VAL A 22 4.50 -8.86 20.19
N ASP A 23 3.90 -9.89 19.61
CA ASP A 23 2.53 -9.85 19.09
C ASP A 23 1.59 -10.60 20.03
N ALA A 24 0.50 -9.96 20.47
CA ALA A 24 -0.62 -10.61 21.15
C ALA A 24 -1.86 -10.53 20.25
N ASN A 25 -2.47 -11.68 19.98
CA ASN A 25 -3.63 -11.77 19.09
C ASN A 25 -4.76 -12.55 19.76
N LEU A 26 -5.97 -12.01 19.68
CA LEU A 26 -7.22 -12.65 20.02
C LEU A 26 -7.98 -12.97 18.75
N ARG A 27 -8.47 -14.20 18.61
CA ARG A 27 -9.32 -14.62 17.48
C ARG A 27 -10.59 -15.28 17.99
N SER A 28 -11.71 -14.88 17.41
CA SER A 28 -13.03 -15.41 17.71
C SER A 28 -13.79 -15.64 16.39
N ASN A 29 -15.02 -16.16 16.47
CA ASN A 29 -15.84 -16.42 15.30
C ASN A 29 -16.19 -15.16 14.49
N HIS A 30 -16.24 -14.00 15.15
CA HIS A 30 -16.65 -12.73 14.52
C HIS A 30 -15.73 -11.57 14.85
N ILE A 31 -14.83 -11.72 15.81
CA ILE A 31 -13.97 -10.62 16.27
C ILE A 31 -12.53 -11.11 16.35
N ASP A 32 -11.65 -10.42 15.64
CA ASP A 32 -10.21 -10.53 15.80
C ASP A 32 -9.69 -9.23 16.40
N ALA A 33 -8.72 -9.32 17.30
CA ALA A 33 -8.00 -8.17 17.81
C ALA A 33 -6.52 -8.51 17.93
N GLY A 34 -5.67 -7.52 17.74
CA GLY A 34 -4.24 -7.71 17.86
C GLY A 34 -3.55 -6.45 18.33
N VAL A 35 -2.42 -6.63 19.00
CA VAL A 35 -1.54 -5.56 19.44
C VAL A 35 -0.10 -6.02 19.32
N ARG A 36 0.79 -5.13 18.89
CA ARG A 36 2.22 -5.40 18.79
C ARG A 36 3.00 -4.38 19.61
N PHE A 37 3.89 -4.88 20.43
CA PHE A 37 4.97 -4.11 21.04
C PHE A 37 6.24 -4.28 20.19
N GLU A 38 6.93 -3.19 19.95
CA GLU A 38 8.21 -3.18 19.23
C GLU A 38 9.29 -2.50 20.08
N TYR A 39 10.48 -3.08 20.09
CA TYR A 39 11.66 -2.49 20.72
C TYR A 39 12.88 -2.65 19.82
N MET A 40 13.47 -1.53 19.45
CA MET A 40 14.66 -1.44 18.63
C MET A 40 15.70 -0.59 19.37
N GLN A 41 16.60 -1.24 20.11
CA GLN A 41 17.65 -0.55 20.85
C GLN A 41 18.62 0.13 19.89
N GLN A 42 19.07 -0.64 18.92
CA GLN A 42 19.86 -0.19 17.78
C GLN A 42 19.33 -0.93 16.56
N PRO A 43 18.77 -0.24 15.56
CA PRO A 43 18.26 -0.91 14.38
C PRO A 43 19.32 -1.74 13.68
N MET A 44 18.96 -2.95 13.24
CA MET A 44 19.85 -3.82 12.48
C MET A 44 20.21 -3.20 11.13
N PRO A 45 21.34 -3.60 10.50
CA PRO A 45 21.68 -3.17 9.15
C PRO A 45 20.51 -3.37 8.18
N GLY A 46 20.19 -2.35 7.39
CA GLY A 46 19.02 -2.32 6.51
C GLY A 46 17.85 -1.48 7.05
N PHE A 47 17.83 -1.22 8.36
CA PHE A 47 16.86 -0.29 8.97
C PHE A 47 17.45 1.11 9.09
N GLU A 48 16.62 2.12 8.93
CA GLU A 48 17.04 3.49 9.18
C GLU A 48 17.17 3.78 10.68
N PRO A 49 18.14 4.66 11.09
CA PRO A 49 18.35 5.02 12.49
C PRO A 49 17.11 5.55 13.21
N ASN A 50 16.17 6.13 12.47
CA ASN A 50 14.91 6.67 12.96
C ASN A 50 13.96 5.59 13.56
N PHE A 51 14.23 4.31 13.31
CA PHE A 51 13.53 3.21 13.97
C PHE A 51 14.01 2.94 15.41
N ARG A 52 15.08 3.60 15.87
CA ARG A 52 15.51 3.47 17.26
C ARG A 52 14.42 3.93 18.21
N GLY A 53 14.01 3.05 19.15
CA GLY A 53 12.97 3.35 20.12
C GLY A 53 12.16 2.12 20.51
N TRP A 54 11.03 2.38 21.13
CA TRP A 54 10.08 1.36 21.51
C TRP A 54 8.66 1.93 21.55
N GLY A 55 7.67 1.06 21.44
CA GLY A 55 6.28 1.49 21.49
C GLY A 55 5.30 0.38 21.08
N VAL A 56 4.06 0.80 20.89
CA VAL A 56 2.95 -0.03 20.41
C VAL A 56 2.44 0.57 19.10
N PRO A 57 3.17 0.40 18.00
CA PRO A 57 2.81 1.05 16.72
C PRO A 57 1.72 0.32 15.94
N TYR A 58 1.33 -0.89 16.34
CA TYR A 58 0.34 -1.69 15.66
C TYR A 58 -0.69 -2.22 16.65
N GLY A 59 -1.96 -1.95 16.36
CA GLY A 59 -3.08 -2.47 17.13
C GLY A 59 -4.39 -2.31 16.37
N TYR A 60 -5.22 -3.34 16.37
CA TYR A 60 -6.49 -3.35 15.65
C TYR A 60 -7.56 -4.16 16.35
N VAL A 61 -8.80 -3.84 16.01
CA VAL A 61 -9.99 -4.67 16.23
C VAL A 61 -10.68 -4.85 14.89
N LYS A 62 -11.02 -6.07 14.53
CA LYS A 62 -11.71 -6.43 13.30
C LYS A 62 -12.94 -7.26 13.63
N TYR A 63 -14.10 -6.80 13.16
CA TYR A 63 -15.30 -7.60 13.05
C TYR A 63 -15.36 -8.25 11.67
N HIS A 64 -15.79 -9.50 11.59
CA HIS A 64 -15.98 -10.18 10.30
C HIS A 64 -17.14 -11.18 10.34
N ASP A 65 -17.87 -11.20 9.24
CA ASP A 65 -18.83 -12.24 8.89
C ASP A 65 -18.71 -12.57 7.38
N LYS A 66 -19.69 -13.33 6.84
CA LYS A 66 -19.68 -13.74 5.42
C LYS A 66 -19.77 -12.57 4.44
N LYS A 67 -20.39 -11.44 4.83
CA LYS A 67 -20.69 -10.30 3.95
C LYS A 67 -20.00 -9.01 4.33
N LEU A 68 -19.54 -8.91 5.57
CA LEU A 68 -18.98 -7.67 6.12
C LEU A 68 -17.69 -7.96 6.88
N GLU A 69 -16.65 -7.21 6.57
CA GLU A 69 -15.47 -7.07 7.42
C GLU A 69 -15.29 -5.58 7.76
N ALA A 70 -15.12 -5.25 9.02
CA ALA A 70 -14.86 -3.90 9.46
C ALA A 70 -13.66 -3.90 10.41
N THR A 71 -12.63 -3.13 10.10
CA THR A 71 -11.40 -3.01 10.90
C THR A 71 -11.26 -1.58 11.39
N ALA A 72 -10.96 -1.42 12.67
CA ALA A 72 -10.56 -0.15 13.28
C ALA A 72 -9.18 -0.32 13.93
N GLY A 73 -8.33 0.67 13.79
CA GLY A 73 -6.94 0.63 14.25
C GLY A 73 -5.95 0.55 13.09
N THR A 74 -4.88 -0.20 13.27
CA THR A 74 -3.81 -0.34 12.27
C THR A 74 -4.11 -1.47 11.31
N PHE A 75 -3.94 -1.22 10.01
CA PHE A 75 -4.14 -2.22 8.96
C PHE A 75 -3.23 -1.99 7.75
N TYR A 76 -3.09 -3.04 6.94
CA TYR A 76 -2.49 -2.98 5.62
C TYR A 76 -3.57 -3.18 4.56
N GLU A 77 -3.40 -2.55 3.40
CA GLU A 77 -4.31 -2.72 2.26
C GLU A 77 -3.58 -2.47 0.94
N GLN A 78 -4.03 -3.17 -0.08
CA GLN A 78 -3.60 -2.97 -1.45
C GLN A 78 -4.82 -2.96 -2.38
N PHE A 79 -4.86 -1.99 -3.30
CA PHE A 79 -5.86 -1.95 -4.36
C PHE A 79 -5.26 -2.46 -5.67
N GLY A 80 -5.90 -3.50 -6.22
CA GLY A 80 -5.48 -4.11 -7.46
C GLY A 80 -4.00 -4.48 -7.52
N SER A 81 -3.29 -3.94 -8.51
CA SER A 81 -1.85 -4.14 -8.69
C SER A 81 -0.97 -3.28 -7.77
N GLY A 82 -1.57 -2.48 -6.91
CA GLY A 82 -0.84 -1.62 -5.98
C GLY A 82 -0.25 -0.36 -6.59
N PHE A 83 -0.80 0.11 -7.72
CA PHE A 83 -0.29 1.31 -8.37
C PHE A 83 -0.65 2.62 -7.67
N ILE A 84 -1.79 2.62 -6.95
CA ILE A 84 -2.31 3.81 -6.26
C ILE A 84 -2.38 3.65 -4.75
N LEU A 85 -2.42 2.41 -4.26
CA LEU A 85 -2.35 2.09 -2.83
C LEU A 85 -1.74 0.71 -2.63
N ARG A 86 -0.64 0.67 -1.88
CA ARG A 86 -0.02 -0.55 -1.40
C ARG A 86 0.67 -0.29 -0.08
N THR A 87 0.06 -0.71 1.01
CA THR A 87 0.68 -0.67 2.33
C THR A 87 1.02 -2.08 2.80
N TYR A 88 2.21 -2.25 3.34
CA TYR A 88 2.74 -3.55 3.74
C TYR A 88 3.85 -3.43 4.78
N GLU A 89 4.15 -4.54 5.41
CA GLU A 89 5.34 -4.69 6.26
C GLU A 89 6.33 -5.63 5.57
N GLU A 90 7.59 -5.22 5.53
CA GLU A 90 8.72 -6.05 5.10
C GLU A 90 9.87 -5.83 6.08
N ARG A 91 9.95 -6.70 7.09
CA ARG A 91 10.92 -6.58 8.20
C ARG A 91 12.37 -6.70 7.75
N SER A 92 12.64 -7.46 6.69
CA SER A 92 14.00 -7.60 6.15
C SER A 92 14.52 -6.32 5.53
N LEU A 93 13.63 -5.44 5.09
CA LEU A 93 13.93 -4.14 4.48
C LEU A 93 13.66 -2.95 5.40
N GLY A 94 13.16 -3.18 6.61
CA GLY A 94 12.77 -2.11 7.53
C GLY A 94 11.60 -1.27 7.00
N ILE A 95 10.68 -1.88 6.25
CA ILE A 95 9.51 -1.19 5.70
C ILE A 95 8.29 -1.54 6.54
N ASP A 96 7.60 -0.53 7.05
CA ASP A 96 6.25 -0.63 7.59
C ASP A 96 5.51 0.69 7.33
N ASN A 97 4.66 0.68 6.33
CA ASN A 97 3.84 1.81 5.92
C ASN A 97 2.35 1.57 6.19
N SER A 98 2.04 0.90 7.31
CA SER A 98 0.68 0.64 7.78
C SER A 98 -0.17 1.91 7.89
N LEU A 99 -1.48 1.73 7.85
CA LEU A 99 -2.46 2.80 8.02
C LEU A 99 -3.13 2.68 9.40
N LEU A 100 -3.24 3.78 10.11
CA LEU A 100 -4.09 3.90 11.31
C LEU A 100 -5.40 4.58 10.92
N GLY A 101 -6.52 3.88 11.10
CA GLY A 101 -7.82 4.39 10.71
C GLY A 101 -8.92 3.35 10.75
N ALA A 102 -9.73 3.34 9.71
CA ALA A 102 -10.81 2.36 9.55
C ALA A 102 -10.88 1.83 8.11
N LYS A 103 -11.25 0.55 8.01
CA LYS A 103 -11.47 -0.15 6.75
C LYS A 103 -12.73 -0.99 6.82
N VAL A 104 -13.51 -0.98 5.73
CA VAL A 104 -14.71 -1.81 5.57
C VAL A 104 -14.60 -2.56 4.25
N VAL A 105 -14.92 -3.85 4.28
CA VAL A 105 -15.07 -4.71 3.09
C VAL A 105 -16.49 -5.27 3.10
N LEU A 106 -17.22 -5.02 2.02
CA LEU A 106 -18.60 -5.50 1.81
C LEU A 106 -18.63 -6.48 0.65
N LYS A 107 -19.30 -7.61 0.86
CA LYS A 107 -19.60 -8.62 -0.16
C LYS A 107 -21.11 -8.80 -0.25
N PRO A 108 -21.85 -7.81 -0.85
CA PRO A 108 -23.31 -7.77 -0.81
C PRO A 108 -23.95 -8.97 -1.52
N ILE A 109 -23.36 -9.39 -2.62
CA ILE A 109 -23.76 -10.55 -3.43
C ILE A 109 -22.50 -11.29 -3.91
N GLU A 110 -22.65 -12.55 -4.33
CA GLU A 110 -21.55 -13.30 -4.93
C GLU A 110 -20.99 -12.58 -6.16
N GLY A 111 -19.65 -12.54 -6.27
CA GLY A 111 -18.96 -11.86 -7.36
C GLY A 111 -18.80 -10.35 -7.20
N VAL A 112 -19.35 -9.71 -6.16
CA VAL A 112 -19.15 -8.28 -5.92
C VAL A 112 -18.45 -8.05 -4.58
N GLN A 113 -17.35 -7.33 -4.63
CA GLN A 113 -16.62 -6.87 -3.44
C GLN A 113 -16.42 -5.35 -3.51
N LEU A 114 -16.79 -4.68 -2.43
CA LEU A 114 -16.56 -3.27 -2.21
C LEU A 114 -15.64 -3.10 -1.02
N LYS A 115 -14.65 -2.24 -1.14
CA LYS A 115 -13.80 -1.82 -0.02
C LYS A 115 -13.87 -0.31 0.14
N ALA A 116 -13.85 0.17 1.36
CA ALA A 116 -13.66 1.57 1.69
C ALA A 116 -12.71 1.70 2.87
N LEU A 117 -11.86 2.70 2.84
CA LEU A 117 -10.92 2.96 3.93
C LEU A 117 -10.65 4.44 4.11
N SER A 118 -10.22 4.77 5.30
CA SER A 118 -9.62 6.06 5.63
C SER A 118 -8.58 5.88 6.72
N GLY A 119 -7.47 6.58 6.61
CA GLY A 119 -6.42 6.49 7.62
C GLY A 119 -5.26 7.43 7.36
N VAL A 120 -4.35 7.44 8.32
CA VAL A 120 -3.06 8.13 8.27
C VAL A 120 -1.94 7.10 8.23
N GLN A 121 -0.87 7.40 7.50
CA GLN A 121 0.23 6.46 7.30
C GLN A 121 1.23 6.51 8.46
N ARG A 122 1.77 5.34 8.83
CA ARG A 122 2.88 5.22 9.75
C ARG A 122 4.19 5.65 9.08
N THR A 123 4.97 6.45 9.79
CA THR A 123 6.37 6.74 9.46
C THR A 123 7.20 6.58 10.74
N TYR A 124 7.96 5.50 10.84
CA TYR A 124 8.73 5.10 12.03
C TYR A 124 7.83 4.96 13.28
N TRP A 125 7.97 5.85 14.26
CA TRP A 125 7.21 5.91 15.51
C TRP A 125 6.10 6.96 15.50
N ARG A 126 5.80 7.55 14.34
CA ARG A 126 4.81 8.64 14.19
C ARG A 126 3.77 8.28 13.14
N TRP A 127 2.64 8.95 13.25
CA TRP A 127 1.57 8.94 12.26
C TRP A 127 1.64 10.22 11.45
N GLU A 128 1.53 10.09 10.15
CA GLU A 128 1.50 11.25 9.26
C GLU A 128 0.25 12.10 9.51
N LYS A 129 0.32 13.37 9.08
CA LYS A 129 -0.81 14.30 9.23
C LYS A 129 -1.76 14.24 8.04
N ASN A 130 -1.31 13.68 6.93
CA ASN A 130 -2.05 13.59 5.69
C ASN A 130 -2.99 12.39 5.74
N ILE A 131 -4.27 12.63 5.48
CA ILE A 131 -5.30 11.60 5.52
C ILE A 131 -5.50 11.07 4.12
N ILE A 132 -5.56 9.74 3.98
CA ILE A 132 -6.01 9.09 2.76
C ILE A 132 -7.43 8.57 2.91
N TYR A 133 -8.15 8.62 1.81
CA TYR A 133 -9.44 7.98 1.62
C TYR A 133 -9.31 7.04 0.43
N GLY A 134 -9.85 5.85 0.52
CA GLY A 134 -9.79 4.88 -0.56
C GLY A 134 -11.08 4.12 -0.73
N ALA A 135 -11.41 3.82 -1.98
CA ALA A 135 -12.51 2.94 -2.35
C ALA A 135 -12.06 2.00 -3.46
N ASP A 136 -12.50 0.76 -3.41
CA ASP A 136 -12.21 -0.28 -4.38
C ASP A 136 -13.46 -1.11 -4.66
N LEU A 137 -13.71 -1.39 -5.94
CA LEU A 137 -14.78 -2.25 -6.43
C LEU A 137 -14.17 -3.36 -7.28
N GLU A 138 -14.54 -4.60 -7.00
CA GLU A 138 -14.27 -5.76 -7.85
C GLU A 138 -15.56 -6.50 -8.19
N ILE A 139 -15.69 -6.89 -9.46
CA ILE A 139 -16.84 -7.64 -9.98
C ILE A 139 -16.34 -8.84 -10.77
N GLY A 140 -16.69 -10.04 -10.32
CA GLY A 140 -16.49 -11.30 -11.04
C GLY A 140 -17.69 -11.61 -11.93
N LEU A 141 -17.53 -11.38 -13.23
CA LEU A 141 -18.64 -11.49 -14.20
C LEU A 141 -19.13 -12.92 -14.40
N GLU A 142 -18.33 -13.94 -14.11
CA GLU A 142 -18.74 -15.34 -14.15
C GLU A 142 -19.88 -15.66 -13.17
N GLN A 143 -20.10 -14.84 -12.15
CA GLN A 143 -21.23 -15.03 -11.23
C GLN A 143 -22.57 -14.57 -11.85
N PHE A 144 -22.52 -13.70 -12.85
CA PHE A 144 -23.68 -13.14 -13.54
C PHE A 144 -23.91 -13.74 -14.92
N ILE A 145 -22.84 -14.31 -15.55
CA ILE A 145 -22.87 -14.85 -16.90
C ILE A 145 -22.67 -16.35 -16.83
N LYS A 146 -23.76 -17.11 -16.77
CA LYS A 146 -23.77 -18.58 -16.61
C LYS A 146 -22.85 -19.30 -17.60
N ARG A 147 -22.81 -18.86 -18.87
CA ARG A 147 -21.95 -19.44 -19.90
C ARG A 147 -20.46 -19.34 -19.58
N MET A 148 -20.02 -18.28 -18.90
CA MET A 148 -18.61 -18.16 -18.47
C MET A 148 -18.28 -19.20 -17.41
N LYS A 149 -19.17 -19.40 -16.44
CA LYS A 149 -19.03 -20.39 -15.38
C LYS A 149 -18.98 -21.82 -15.95
N GLU A 150 -19.84 -22.14 -16.92
CA GLU A 150 -19.87 -23.44 -17.58
C GLU A 150 -18.58 -23.75 -18.37
N HIS A 151 -17.89 -22.73 -18.88
CA HIS A 151 -16.63 -22.88 -19.62
C HIS A 151 -15.38 -22.62 -18.74
N ASN A 152 -15.51 -22.57 -17.41
CA ASN A 152 -14.42 -22.27 -16.49
C ASN A 152 -13.64 -21.00 -16.90
N THR A 153 -14.38 -19.98 -17.35
CA THR A 153 -13.83 -18.68 -17.73
C THR A 153 -14.20 -17.65 -16.66
N TYR A 154 -13.21 -17.03 -16.08
CA TYR A 154 -13.35 -16.04 -15.01
C TYR A 154 -12.88 -14.68 -15.52
N LEU A 155 -13.75 -13.70 -15.44
CA LEU A 155 -13.44 -12.31 -15.82
C LEU A 155 -13.76 -11.41 -14.64
N THR A 156 -12.71 -10.89 -14.00
CA THR A 156 -12.82 -9.93 -12.91
C THR A 156 -12.51 -8.53 -13.45
N LEU A 157 -13.44 -7.62 -13.24
CA LEU A 157 -13.23 -6.18 -13.49
C LEU A 157 -13.05 -5.47 -12.15
N GLY A 158 -12.12 -4.52 -12.08
CA GLY A 158 -11.89 -3.74 -10.88
C GLY A 158 -11.68 -2.26 -11.18
N ALA A 159 -12.13 -1.43 -10.26
CA ALA A 159 -11.88 0.00 -10.27
C ALA A 159 -11.61 0.49 -8.85
N SER A 160 -10.59 1.32 -8.68
CA SER A 160 -10.21 1.87 -7.39
C SER A 160 -10.02 3.38 -7.47
N TRP A 161 -10.22 4.04 -6.36
CA TRP A 161 -9.95 5.45 -6.18
C TRP A 161 -9.27 5.69 -4.84
N VAL A 162 -8.28 6.56 -4.83
CA VAL A 162 -7.59 7.04 -3.62
C VAL A 162 -7.52 8.55 -3.68
N HIS A 163 -7.88 9.19 -2.59
CA HIS A 163 -7.70 10.61 -2.38
C HIS A 163 -6.75 10.83 -1.20
N LYS A 164 -5.66 11.55 -1.45
CA LYS A 164 -4.75 12.02 -0.41
C LYS A 164 -5.09 13.48 -0.11
N HIS A 165 -5.52 13.75 1.12
CA HIS A 165 -5.71 15.12 1.61
C HIS A 165 -4.44 15.58 2.30
N GLU A 166 -3.82 16.62 1.76
CA GLU A 166 -2.58 17.17 2.27
C GLU A 166 -2.85 18.37 3.17
N LYS A 167 -2.18 18.41 4.32
CA LYS A 167 -2.08 19.66 5.06
C LYS A 167 -1.17 20.64 4.30
N GLU A 168 -1.47 21.92 4.41
CA GLU A 168 -0.66 22.96 3.77
C GLU A 168 0.80 22.84 4.20
N GLU A 169 1.68 22.59 3.24
CA GLU A 169 3.12 22.57 3.43
C GLU A 169 3.75 23.80 2.78
N LEU A 170 4.54 24.52 3.57
CA LEU A 170 5.29 25.66 3.05
C LEU A 170 6.61 25.17 2.45
N ILE A 171 6.71 25.18 1.13
CA ILE A 171 7.96 24.92 0.40
C ILE A 171 8.34 26.20 -0.32
N MET A 172 9.43 26.82 0.12
CA MET A 172 9.95 28.04 -0.49
C MET A 172 10.82 27.72 -1.69
N VAL A 173 10.60 28.41 -2.80
CA VAL A 173 11.46 28.36 -4.00
C VAL A 173 12.61 29.33 -3.83
N ASP A 174 12.31 30.52 -3.29
CA ASP A 174 13.26 31.58 -2.93
C ASP A 174 12.77 32.34 -1.70
N ALA A 175 13.41 33.44 -1.35
CA ALA A 175 13.08 34.21 -0.14
C ALA A 175 11.65 34.82 -0.13
N THR A 176 10.99 34.90 -1.28
CA THR A 176 9.69 35.56 -1.45
C THR A 176 8.61 34.67 -2.10
N HIS A 177 8.99 33.60 -2.76
CA HIS A 177 8.07 32.73 -3.50
C HIS A 177 7.93 31.35 -2.87
N LYS A 178 6.69 30.92 -2.67
CA LYS A 178 6.34 29.55 -2.26
C LYS A 178 5.76 28.74 -3.42
N LEU A 179 5.91 27.42 -3.38
CA LEU A 179 5.21 26.53 -4.29
C LEU A 179 3.71 26.52 -3.97
N ASN A 180 2.88 26.61 -4.99
CA ASN A 180 1.43 26.45 -4.86
C ASN A 180 1.06 24.97 -4.97
N LEU A 181 1.17 24.24 -3.86
CA LEU A 181 0.94 22.80 -3.83
C LEU A 181 -0.56 22.47 -3.76
N PRO A 182 -1.04 21.46 -4.50
CA PRO A 182 -2.44 21.03 -4.40
C PRO A 182 -2.75 20.53 -2.98
N ALA A 183 -3.88 20.97 -2.42
CA ALA A 183 -4.34 20.52 -1.10
C ALA A 183 -4.83 19.05 -1.11
N GLY A 184 -5.12 18.49 -2.27
CA GLY A 184 -5.53 17.11 -2.42
C GLY A 184 -5.09 16.52 -3.75
N VAL A 185 -4.79 15.23 -3.74
CA VAL A 185 -4.39 14.48 -4.93
C VAL A 185 -5.28 13.25 -5.07
N ASN A 186 -5.88 13.09 -6.25
CA ASN A 186 -6.67 11.91 -6.59
C ASN A 186 -5.84 10.97 -7.46
N ALA A 187 -6.01 9.68 -7.23
CA ALA A 187 -5.50 8.62 -8.07
C ALA A 187 -6.60 7.60 -8.35
N MET A 188 -6.63 7.04 -9.55
CA MET A 188 -7.60 6.04 -9.98
C MET A 188 -6.89 4.89 -10.66
N ASP A 189 -7.41 3.68 -10.48
CA ASP A 189 -6.93 2.44 -11.09
C ASP A 189 -8.11 1.69 -11.70
N PHE A 190 -7.90 1.16 -12.91
CA PHE A 190 -8.84 0.30 -13.63
C PHE A 190 -8.13 -0.98 -14.02
N ARG A 191 -8.75 -2.12 -13.80
CA ARG A 191 -8.14 -3.42 -14.08
C ARG A 191 -9.13 -4.43 -14.62
N ALA A 192 -8.63 -5.33 -15.47
CA ALA A 192 -9.35 -6.49 -15.97
C ALA A 192 -8.45 -7.71 -15.88
N ARG A 193 -8.95 -8.79 -15.29
CA ARG A 193 -8.27 -10.08 -15.21
C ARG A 193 -9.14 -11.15 -15.85
N LEU A 194 -8.61 -11.78 -16.87
CA LEU A 194 -9.22 -12.93 -17.55
C LEU A 194 -8.43 -14.19 -17.22
N GLN A 195 -9.14 -15.23 -16.76
CA GLN A 195 -8.59 -16.57 -16.57
C GLN A 195 -9.45 -17.57 -17.32
N THR A 196 -8.85 -18.37 -18.17
CA THR A 196 -9.53 -19.46 -18.89
C THR A 196 -8.56 -20.56 -19.24
N GLY A 197 -8.86 -21.78 -18.82
CA GLY A 197 -7.90 -22.88 -18.94
C GLY A 197 -6.56 -22.55 -18.28
N GLY A 198 -5.45 -22.72 -19.02
CA GLY A 198 -4.12 -22.35 -18.56
C GLY A 198 -3.73 -20.88 -18.78
N LEU A 199 -4.58 -20.08 -19.43
CA LEU A 199 -4.31 -18.67 -19.76
C LEU A 199 -4.78 -17.74 -18.64
N ASN A 200 -3.92 -16.80 -18.24
CA ASN A 200 -4.25 -15.73 -17.32
C ASN A 200 -3.72 -14.41 -17.89
N ILE A 201 -4.61 -13.43 -18.11
CA ILE A 201 -4.28 -12.10 -18.62
C ILE A 201 -4.72 -11.09 -17.58
N LEU A 202 -3.83 -10.16 -17.24
CA LEU A 202 -4.09 -8.99 -16.41
C LEU A 202 -3.74 -7.74 -17.19
N ALA A 203 -4.72 -6.87 -17.42
CA ALA A 203 -4.52 -5.52 -17.91
C ALA A 203 -4.86 -4.55 -16.77
N ALA A 204 -3.99 -3.57 -16.53
CA ALA A 204 -4.21 -2.54 -15.52
C ALA A 204 -3.74 -1.18 -16.03
N TYR A 205 -4.51 -0.15 -15.70
CA TYR A 205 -4.21 1.24 -16.02
C TYR A 205 -4.55 2.13 -14.83
N ALA A 206 -3.58 2.95 -14.43
CA ALA A 206 -3.84 3.92 -13.37
C ALA A 206 -3.39 5.31 -13.76
N VAL A 207 -4.08 6.30 -13.20
CA VAL A 207 -3.79 7.73 -13.36
C VAL A 207 -3.73 8.41 -12.01
N LYS A 208 -2.87 9.41 -11.91
CA LYS A 208 -2.71 10.24 -10.70
C LYS A 208 -2.74 11.71 -11.08
N GLY A 209 -3.41 12.52 -10.29
CA GLY A 209 -3.37 13.98 -10.38
C GLY A 209 -1.96 14.54 -10.16
N GLN A 210 -1.81 15.84 -10.34
CA GLN A 210 -0.54 16.53 -10.07
C GLN A 210 -0.20 16.40 -8.59
N ASP A 211 0.99 15.90 -8.30
CA ASP A 211 1.52 15.75 -6.95
C ASP A 211 3.01 16.13 -6.92
N PRO A 212 3.32 17.45 -6.98
CA PRO A 212 4.69 17.93 -6.92
C PRO A 212 5.32 17.55 -5.59
N ASN A 213 6.43 16.81 -5.63
CA ASN A 213 7.17 16.34 -4.46
C ASN A 213 8.68 16.28 -4.74
N TYR A 214 9.47 15.98 -3.74
CA TYR A 214 10.92 15.91 -3.85
C TYR A 214 11.39 14.90 -4.91
N ASP A 215 10.77 13.71 -4.94
CA ASP A 215 11.18 12.63 -5.86
C ASP A 215 10.95 12.98 -7.33
N ASN A 216 9.89 13.73 -7.64
CA ASN A 216 9.63 14.19 -9.01
C ASN A 216 10.14 15.61 -9.27
N LYS A 217 11.00 16.16 -8.39
CA LYS A 217 11.58 17.51 -8.50
C LYS A 217 10.53 18.60 -8.59
N TYR A 218 9.41 18.43 -7.88
CA TYR A 218 8.27 19.36 -7.82
C TYR A 218 7.63 19.66 -9.17
N ILE A 219 7.60 18.67 -10.08
CA ILE A 219 6.97 18.82 -11.39
C ILE A 219 5.44 18.75 -11.26
N TYR A 220 4.73 19.74 -11.79
CA TYR A 220 3.27 19.79 -11.88
C TYR A 220 2.79 19.00 -13.11
N LYS A 221 2.89 17.68 -13.03
CA LYS A 221 2.50 16.75 -14.09
C LYS A 221 1.59 15.67 -13.53
N GLN A 222 0.60 15.25 -14.29
CA GLN A 222 -0.17 14.05 -14.01
C GLN A 222 0.71 12.81 -14.16
N GLY A 223 0.43 11.79 -13.38
CA GLY A 223 1.07 10.49 -13.49
C GLY A 223 0.16 9.47 -14.18
N ASN A 224 0.76 8.50 -14.84
CA ASN A 224 0.05 7.35 -15.38
C ASN A 224 0.92 6.09 -15.38
N VAL A 225 0.27 4.93 -15.31
CA VAL A 225 0.89 3.64 -15.48
C VAL A 225 -0.03 2.72 -16.26
N ALA A 226 0.53 2.00 -17.20
CA ALA A 226 -0.15 0.93 -17.95
C ALA A 226 0.64 -0.37 -17.78
N MET A 227 -0.05 -1.47 -17.55
CA MET A 227 0.54 -2.80 -17.42
C MET A 227 -0.32 -3.82 -18.14
N LEU A 228 0.35 -4.70 -18.86
CA LEU A 228 -0.24 -5.92 -19.44
C LEU A 228 0.65 -7.09 -19.03
N SER A 229 0.04 -8.11 -18.42
CA SER A 229 0.68 -9.37 -18.08
C SER A 229 -0.13 -10.50 -18.66
N ALA A 230 0.49 -11.41 -19.39
CA ALA A 230 -0.13 -12.60 -19.92
C ALA A 230 0.73 -13.82 -19.56
N SER A 231 0.12 -14.78 -18.92
CA SER A 231 0.77 -16.05 -18.59
C SER A 231 -0.06 -17.23 -19.09
N TYR A 232 0.64 -18.24 -19.56
CA TYR A 232 0.06 -19.51 -19.95
C TYR A 232 0.79 -20.64 -19.25
N SER A 233 0.05 -21.58 -18.67
CA SER A 233 0.62 -22.72 -17.98
C SER A 233 -0.17 -23.98 -18.28
N GLN A 234 0.54 -25.04 -18.69
CA GLN A 234 0.04 -26.40 -18.83
C GLN A 234 1.11 -27.40 -18.40
N LYS A 235 0.77 -28.68 -18.33
CA LYS A 235 1.74 -29.73 -17.96
C LYS A 235 2.95 -29.67 -18.90
N GLY A 236 4.12 -29.39 -18.34
CA GLY A 236 5.41 -29.34 -19.07
C GLY A 236 5.70 -28.05 -19.83
N LEU A 237 4.81 -27.03 -19.79
CA LEU A 237 5.03 -25.74 -20.43
C LEU A 237 4.49 -24.59 -19.56
N SER A 238 5.32 -23.58 -19.34
CA SER A 238 4.92 -22.31 -18.73
C SER A 238 5.57 -21.14 -19.47
N ALA A 239 4.79 -20.11 -19.78
CA ALA A 239 5.27 -18.88 -20.43
C ALA A 239 4.65 -17.67 -19.73
N LEU A 240 5.43 -16.61 -19.56
CA LEU A 240 5.02 -15.32 -19.02
C LEU A 240 5.56 -14.19 -19.88
N ILE A 241 4.69 -13.28 -20.29
CA ILE A 241 5.05 -12.02 -20.92
C ILE A 241 4.44 -10.89 -20.08
N GLN A 242 5.26 -9.90 -19.75
CA GLN A 242 4.82 -8.72 -19.02
C GLN A 242 5.41 -7.46 -19.64
N ALA A 243 4.56 -6.45 -19.83
CA ALA A 243 4.95 -5.10 -20.24
C ALA A 243 4.37 -4.09 -19.25
N LYS A 244 5.20 -3.13 -18.82
CA LYS A 244 4.80 -2.03 -17.94
C LYS A 244 5.45 -0.74 -18.40
N ARG A 245 4.65 0.32 -18.48
CA ARG A 245 5.12 1.70 -18.64
C ARG A 245 4.58 2.53 -17.50
N SER A 246 5.45 3.26 -16.80
CA SER A 246 5.08 4.14 -15.70
C SER A 246 5.72 5.52 -15.91
N ASP A 247 4.96 6.57 -15.67
CA ASP A 247 5.39 7.96 -15.77
C ASP A 247 4.81 8.75 -14.59
N ASN A 248 5.67 9.37 -13.80
CA ASN A 248 5.33 10.26 -12.66
C ASN A 248 4.28 9.69 -11.68
N MET A 249 4.40 8.41 -11.33
CA MET A 249 3.45 7.73 -10.41
C MET A 249 3.87 7.78 -8.95
N THR A 250 4.91 8.52 -8.56
CA THR A 250 5.30 8.69 -7.16
C THR A 250 4.14 9.32 -6.37
N PHE A 251 3.66 8.61 -5.35
CA PHE A 251 2.54 9.01 -4.51
C PHE A 251 2.93 8.77 -3.05
N CYS A 252 3.37 9.83 -2.34
CA CYS A 252 4.01 9.75 -1.03
C CYS A 252 3.22 10.52 0.01
N SER A 253 3.36 10.11 1.28
CA SER A 253 2.77 10.80 2.44
C SER A 253 3.46 12.12 2.77
N GLN A 254 4.71 12.31 2.32
CA GLN A 254 5.49 13.52 2.54
C GLN A 254 6.06 14.03 1.22
N ARG A 255 5.93 15.33 0.98
CA ARG A 255 6.45 15.96 -0.24
C ARG A 255 7.89 16.41 -0.16
N LYS A 256 8.42 16.62 1.06
CA LYS A 256 9.75 17.21 1.28
C LYS A 256 10.87 16.17 1.38
N VAL A 257 10.58 14.92 1.56
CA VAL A 257 11.55 13.89 1.90
C VAL A 257 11.61 12.82 0.83
N HIS A 258 12.82 12.37 0.51
CA HIS A 258 13.05 11.33 -0.47
C HIS A 258 12.64 9.96 0.08
N GLY A 259 11.94 9.19 -0.76
CA GLY A 259 11.74 7.75 -0.56
C GLY A 259 10.96 7.32 0.67
N THR A 260 10.41 8.24 1.45
CA THR A 260 9.61 7.88 2.61
C THR A 260 8.17 7.61 2.23
N ALA A 261 7.70 6.46 2.70
CA ALA A 261 6.29 6.13 2.80
C ALA A 261 5.49 6.42 1.53
N ALA A 262 5.85 5.74 0.43
CA ALA A 262 4.97 5.65 -0.72
C ALA A 262 3.68 4.89 -0.34
N TYR A 263 2.55 5.34 -0.87
CA TYR A 263 1.29 4.62 -0.77
C TYR A 263 1.22 3.47 -1.77
#